data_491ab8e991c1661e6214cb3656993eaf
#
_entry.id   491ab8e991c1661e6214cb3656993eaf
#
_cell.length_a   1.000
_cell.length_b   1.000
_cell.length_c   1.000
_cell.angle_alpha   90.00
_cell.angle_beta   90.00
_cell.angle_gamma   90.00
#
_symmetry.space_group_name_H-M   'P 1'
#
loop_
_entity.id
_entity.type
_entity.pdbx_description
1 polymer ?
#
loop_
_entity_poly.entity_id
_entity_poly.type
_entity_poly.pdbx_seq_one_letter_code
_entity_poly.pdbx_strand_id
1 'polypeptide(L)'
;MNDSAKVALVTGASRGIGKAIALELGQQCATIIGTATSERGAEEISLYLAEQGIAGRGLALDVSSDDSVSHCLSLIEESFGLPQIVVNNAGITRDNLLMRMKSEEWESVINTNLNSMFRICKACLKGMTRARWGRIINISSVVGSSGNPGQANYAASKAGMEGFTRALAKEIGSRGITVNVVAPGFIDTDMTRELPEKQRDALLGQIPLARLGEAQEIAAVVAFLASDRAGYITGETIHVNGGMYMA
;
A
#
# COMPACT_ATOMS: atom_id res chain seq x y z
N MET A 1 -16.87 25.30 -0.48
CA MET A 1 -15.66 24.44 -0.57
C MET A 1 -15.88 23.53 -1.76
N ASN A 2 -14.95 23.49 -2.71
CA ASN A 2 -15.11 22.65 -3.91
C ASN A 2 -15.07 21.17 -3.48
N ASP A 3 -16.21 20.54 -3.52
CA ASP A 3 -16.43 19.14 -3.17
C ASP A 3 -16.11 18.23 -4.38
N SER A 4 -14.95 18.49 -5.03
CA SER A 4 -14.46 17.61 -6.08
C SER A 4 -13.92 16.35 -5.45
N ALA A 5 -14.36 15.20 -5.94
CA ALA A 5 -13.86 13.91 -5.51
C ALA A 5 -12.32 13.89 -5.52
N LYS A 6 -11.70 13.43 -4.42
CA LYS A 6 -10.25 13.34 -4.30
C LYS A 6 -9.70 12.20 -5.17
N VAL A 7 -8.59 12.42 -5.83
CA VAL A 7 -7.92 11.37 -6.62
C VAL A 7 -7.07 10.51 -5.69
N ALA A 8 -7.35 9.21 -5.68
CA ALA A 8 -6.62 8.22 -4.90
C ALA A 8 -5.83 7.27 -5.83
N LEU A 9 -4.51 7.25 -5.67
CA LEU A 9 -3.63 6.30 -6.32
C LEU A 9 -3.41 5.09 -5.40
N VAL A 10 -3.77 3.89 -5.88
CA VAL A 10 -3.54 2.63 -5.16
C VAL A 10 -2.64 1.74 -6.01
N THR A 11 -1.42 1.51 -5.55
CA THR A 11 -0.50 0.64 -6.29
C THR A 11 -0.75 -0.84 -6.00
N GLY A 12 -0.64 -1.70 -7.03
CA GLY A 12 -0.89 -3.14 -6.89
C GLY A 12 -2.36 -3.47 -6.57
N ALA A 13 -3.30 -2.83 -7.28
CA ALA A 13 -4.74 -2.91 -7.02
C ALA A 13 -5.46 -4.04 -7.78
N SER A 14 -4.77 -4.91 -8.50
CA SER A 14 -5.40 -5.96 -9.32
C SER A 14 -6.09 -7.05 -8.48
N ARG A 15 -5.62 -7.29 -7.25
CA ARG A 15 -6.16 -8.34 -6.35
C ARG A 15 -5.86 -8.06 -4.88
N GLY A 16 -6.37 -8.93 -4.01
CA GLY A 16 -6.04 -8.97 -2.58
C GLY A 16 -6.31 -7.65 -1.87
N ILE A 17 -5.37 -7.23 -1.02
CA ILE A 17 -5.45 -6.02 -0.19
C ILE A 17 -5.62 -4.78 -1.07
N GLY A 18 -4.84 -4.64 -2.15
CA GLY A 18 -4.91 -3.46 -3.01
C GLY A 18 -6.26 -3.29 -3.69
N LYS A 19 -6.90 -4.40 -4.15
CA LYS A 19 -8.27 -4.36 -4.70
C LYS A 19 -9.29 -3.96 -3.65
N ALA A 20 -9.21 -4.54 -2.44
CA ALA A 20 -10.12 -4.19 -1.35
C ALA A 20 -10.00 -2.70 -0.96
N ILE A 21 -8.78 -2.17 -0.90
CA ILE A 21 -8.53 -0.74 -0.64
C ILE A 21 -9.13 0.15 -1.74
N ALA A 22 -8.93 -0.22 -3.01
CA ALA A 22 -9.47 0.54 -4.14
C ALA A 22 -11.00 0.61 -4.10
N LEU A 23 -11.66 -0.50 -3.79
CA LEU A 23 -13.11 -0.58 -3.65
C LEU A 23 -13.61 0.25 -2.46
N GLU A 24 -13.00 0.12 -1.29
CA GLU A 24 -13.41 0.82 -0.07
C GLU A 24 -13.26 2.35 -0.22
N LEU A 25 -12.13 2.82 -0.76
CA LEU A 25 -11.92 4.24 -1.04
C LEU A 25 -12.91 4.77 -2.08
N GLY A 26 -13.22 3.97 -3.10
CA GLY A 26 -14.19 4.34 -4.13
C GLY A 26 -15.60 4.51 -3.60
N GLN A 27 -16.03 3.70 -2.64
CA GLN A 27 -17.31 3.84 -1.95
C GLN A 27 -17.39 5.12 -1.11
N GLN A 28 -16.26 5.67 -0.68
CA GLN A 28 -16.15 6.94 0.03
C GLN A 28 -16.02 8.16 -0.91
N CYS A 29 -16.45 8.03 -2.16
CA CYS A 29 -16.48 9.10 -3.17
C CYS A 29 -15.10 9.59 -3.66
N ALA A 30 -14.04 8.78 -3.61
CA ALA A 30 -12.78 9.08 -4.27
C ALA A 30 -12.79 8.62 -5.74
N THR A 31 -12.09 9.35 -6.62
CA THR A 31 -11.74 8.85 -7.95
C THR A 31 -10.53 7.93 -7.82
N ILE A 32 -10.66 6.67 -8.22
CA ILE A 32 -9.66 5.63 -7.99
C ILE A 32 -8.78 5.43 -9.22
N ILE A 33 -7.48 5.58 -9.04
CA ILE A 33 -6.47 5.12 -9.99
C ILE A 33 -5.78 3.90 -9.36
N GLY A 34 -6.19 2.72 -9.80
CA GLY A 34 -5.55 1.48 -9.39
C GLY A 34 -4.45 1.09 -10.37
N THR A 35 -3.34 0.51 -9.91
CA THR A 35 -2.29 0.10 -10.84
C THR A 35 -1.96 -1.39 -10.75
N ALA A 36 -1.49 -1.93 -11.88
CA ALA A 36 -0.95 -3.27 -12.03
C ALA A 36 0.30 -3.23 -12.91
N THR A 37 1.13 -4.27 -12.87
CA THR A 37 2.36 -4.33 -13.70
C THR A 37 2.11 -4.60 -15.17
N SER A 38 0.89 -4.97 -15.58
CA SER A 38 0.53 -5.27 -16.96
C SER A 38 -0.73 -4.52 -17.39
N GLU A 39 -0.86 -4.27 -18.69
CA GLU A 39 -2.07 -3.69 -19.28
C GLU A 39 -3.32 -4.52 -18.99
N ARG A 40 -3.23 -5.84 -19.08
CA ARG A 40 -4.33 -6.73 -18.70
C ARG A 40 -4.79 -6.52 -17.26
N GLY A 41 -3.85 -6.41 -16.33
CA GLY A 41 -4.19 -6.14 -14.92
C GLY A 41 -4.82 -4.74 -14.73
N ALA A 42 -4.41 -3.75 -15.53
CA ALA A 42 -5.01 -2.42 -15.55
C ALA A 42 -6.45 -2.45 -16.10
N GLU A 43 -6.69 -3.23 -17.15
CA GLU A 43 -8.04 -3.45 -17.69
C GLU A 43 -8.96 -4.13 -16.67
N GLU A 44 -8.48 -5.18 -15.98
CA GLU A 44 -9.21 -5.87 -14.91
C GLU A 44 -9.60 -4.91 -13.78
N ILE A 45 -8.70 -3.96 -13.41
CA ILE A 45 -9.00 -2.90 -12.44
C ILE A 45 -10.11 -1.99 -12.96
N SER A 46 -10.02 -1.53 -14.19
CA SER A 46 -11.03 -0.66 -14.80
C SER A 46 -12.41 -1.33 -14.83
N LEU A 47 -12.45 -2.62 -15.15
CA LEU A 47 -13.68 -3.40 -15.20
C LEU A 47 -14.35 -3.49 -13.83
N TYR A 48 -13.64 -3.92 -12.79
CA TYR A 48 -14.26 -4.06 -11.47
C TYR A 48 -14.67 -2.71 -10.85
N LEU A 49 -13.95 -1.62 -11.14
CA LEU A 49 -14.36 -0.28 -10.71
C LEU A 49 -15.68 0.13 -11.39
N ALA A 50 -15.78 -0.10 -12.71
CA ALA A 50 -17.00 0.19 -13.45
C ALA A 50 -18.20 -0.66 -12.99
N GLU A 51 -18.01 -1.95 -12.73
CA GLU A 51 -19.02 -2.85 -12.18
C GLU A 51 -19.58 -2.39 -10.84
N GLN A 52 -18.74 -1.72 -10.03
CA GLN A 52 -19.13 -1.17 -8.73
C GLN A 52 -19.59 0.30 -8.80
N GLY A 53 -19.67 0.88 -9.99
CA GLY A 53 -20.05 2.29 -10.18
C GLY A 53 -19.04 3.30 -9.61
N ILE A 54 -17.79 2.87 -9.42
CA ILE A 54 -16.71 3.70 -8.87
C ILE A 54 -16.02 4.47 -10.01
N ALA A 55 -15.91 5.79 -9.85
CA ALA A 55 -15.17 6.62 -10.78
C ALA A 55 -13.67 6.31 -10.74
N GLY A 56 -13.04 6.16 -11.91
CA GLY A 56 -11.61 5.90 -12.00
C GLY A 56 -11.24 4.89 -13.08
N ARG A 57 -10.00 4.44 -13.05
CA ARG A 57 -9.50 3.44 -14.01
C ARG A 57 -8.24 2.74 -13.51
N GLY A 58 -7.90 1.64 -14.15
CA GLY A 58 -6.61 0.98 -14.01
C GLY A 58 -5.57 1.57 -14.95
N LEU A 59 -4.32 1.58 -14.52
CA LEU A 59 -3.14 1.94 -15.31
C LEU A 59 -2.02 0.91 -15.12
N ALA A 60 -1.26 0.67 -16.19
CA ALA A 60 -0.04 -0.12 -16.06
C ALA A 60 1.05 0.72 -15.38
N LEU A 61 1.73 0.11 -14.39
CA LEU A 61 2.79 0.75 -13.63
C LEU A 61 3.78 -0.28 -13.11
N ASP A 62 5.02 -0.19 -13.55
CA ASP A 62 6.14 -0.80 -12.86
C ASP A 62 6.70 0.20 -11.84
N VAL A 63 6.40 -0.01 -10.58
CA VAL A 63 6.83 0.86 -9.48
C VAL A 63 8.35 0.86 -9.27
N SER A 64 9.07 -0.11 -9.84
CA SER A 64 10.53 -0.22 -9.76
C SER A 64 11.27 0.65 -10.78
N SER A 65 10.55 1.22 -11.76
CA SER A 65 11.07 2.05 -12.85
C SER A 65 10.69 3.52 -12.68
N ASP A 66 11.68 4.40 -12.65
CA ASP A 66 11.47 5.86 -12.58
C ASP A 66 10.69 6.40 -13.79
N ASP A 67 10.98 5.89 -14.99
CA ASP A 67 10.30 6.29 -16.24
C ASP A 67 8.83 5.85 -16.21
N SER A 68 8.55 4.62 -15.77
CA SER A 68 7.18 4.11 -15.65
C SER A 68 6.37 4.92 -14.64
N VAL A 69 6.96 5.26 -13.48
CA VAL A 69 6.32 6.11 -12.47
C VAL A 69 6.02 7.50 -13.02
N SER A 70 7.00 8.12 -13.68
CA SER A 70 6.83 9.46 -14.26
C SER A 70 5.74 9.48 -15.33
N HIS A 71 5.75 8.51 -16.24
CA HIS A 71 4.74 8.38 -17.30
C HIS A 71 3.33 8.16 -16.72
N CYS A 72 3.18 7.24 -15.80
CA CYS A 72 1.89 6.96 -15.17
C CYS A 72 1.33 8.20 -14.46
N LEU A 73 2.15 8.92 -13.69
CA LEU A 73 1.71 10.13 -12.99
C LEU A 73 1.36 11.26 -13.94
N SER A 74 2.03 11.41 -15.08
CA SER A 74 1.64 12.37 -16.12
C SER A 74 0.26 12.07 -16.70
N LEU A 75 -0.02 10.80 -17.00
CA LEU A 75 -1.36 10.37 -17.45
C LEU A 75 -2.46 10.65 -16.42
N ILE A 76 -2.14 10.47 -15.14
CA ILE A 76 -3.07 10.77 -14.04
C ILE A 76 -3.31 12.27 -13.96
N GLU A 77 -2.25 13.08 -13.97
CA GLU A 77 -2.36 14.55 -13.87
C GLU A 77 -3.19 15.14 -15.01
N GLU A 78 -2.99 14.67 -16.23
CA GLU A 78 -3.72 15.12 -17.42
C GLU A 78 -5.22 14.80 -17.37
N SER A 79 -5.58 13.61 -16.85
CA SER A 79 -6.95 13.12 -16.92
C SER A 79 -7.78 13.40 -15.66
N PHE A 80 -7.14 13.42 -14.48
CA PHE A 80 -7.83 13.44 -13.18
C PHE A 80 -7.26 14.49 -12.22
N GLY A 81 -6.12 15.07 -12.51
CA GLY A 81 -5.34 15.86 -11.58
C GLY A 81 -4.41 15.01 -10.70
N LEU A 82 -3.51 15.67 -9.97
CA LEU A 82 -2.53 14.97 -9.13
C LEU A 82 -3.19 14.22 -7.96
N PRO A 83 -2.70 13.01 -7.63
CA PRO A 83 -3.20 12.24 -6.50
C PRO A 83 -3.07 13.01 -5.18
N GLN A 84 -4.15 13.05 -4.44
CA GLN A 84 -4.22 13.62 -3.09
C GLN A 84 -4.21 12.53 -2.01
N ILE A 85 -4.58 11.31 -2.39
CA ILE A 85 -4.46 10.11 -1.57
C ILE A 85 -3.52 9.16 -2.30
N VAL A 86 -2.48 8.67 -1.63
CA VAL A 86 -1.52 7.71 -2.16
C VAL A 86 -1.46 6.51 -1.23
N VAL A 87 -1.75 5.33 -1.77
CA VAL A 87 -1.60 4.05 -1.06
C VAL A 87 -0.49 3.25 -1.74
N ASN A 88 0.67 3.19 -1.09
CA ASN A 88 1.80 2.38 -1.51
C ASN A 88 1.59 0.94 -1.02
N ASN A 89 0.91 0.13 -1.85
CA ASN A 89 0.59 -1.27 -1.53
C ASN A 89 1.37 -2.26 -2.39
N ALA A 90 1.83 -1.91 -3.58
CA ALA A 90 2.62 -2.80 -4.42
C ALA A 90 3.86 -3.32 -3.69
N GLY A 91 4.08 -4.63 -3.78
CA GLY A 91 5.23 -5.25 -3.14
C GLY A 91 5.39 -6.71 -3.57
N ILE A 92 6.59 -7.21 -3.38
CA ILE A 92 6.98 -8.60 -3.68
C ILE A 92 7.73 -9.21 -2.50
N THR A 93 7.78 -10.53 -2.47
CA THR A 93 8.70 -11.30 -1.63
C THR A 93 9.67 -12.10 -2.52
N ARG A 94 10.87 -12.35 -2.02
CA ARG A 94 11.86 -13.27 -2.58
C ARG A 94 12.53 -13.95 -1.39
N ASP A 95 11.85 -14.97 -0.87
CA ASP A 95 12.21 -15.61 0.39
C ASP A 95 13.37 -16.57 0.18
N ASN A 96 14.44 -16.40 0.96
CA ASN A 96 15.59 -17.28 1.00
C ASN A 96 16.34 -17.07 2.33
N LEU A 97 16.99 -18.12 2.85
CA LEU A 97 17.88 -17.96 3.99
C LEU A 97 19.03 -17.01 3.62
N LEU A 98 19.43 -16.12 4.52
CA LEU A 98 20.44 -15.09 4.25
C LEU A 98 21.73 -15.65 3.64
N MET A 99 22.20 -16.81 4.13
CA MET A 99 23.39 -17.46 3.59
C MET A 99 23.29 -17.92 2.13
N ARG A 100 22.07 -18.03 1.60
CA ARG A 100 21.77 -18.48 0.22
C ARG A 100 21.13 -17.38 -0.62
N MET A 101 20.74 -16.27 0.01
CA MET A 101 20.07 -15.15 -0.65
C MET A 101 21.01 -14.52 -1.67
N LYS A 102 20.55 -14.41 -2.91
CA LYS A 102 21.29 -13.75 -3.98
C LYS A 102 21.09 -12.23 -3.92
N SER A 103 22.07 -11.48 -4.43
CA SER A 103 21.97 -10.01 -4.50
C SER A 103 20.74 -9.56 -5.26
N GLU A 104 20.39 -10.25 -6.36
CA GLU A 104 19.22 -9.92 -7.16
C GLU A 104 17.89 -10.13 -6.40
N GLU A 105 17.84 -11.14 -5.50
CA GLU A 105 16.66 -11.36 -4.63
C GLU A 105 16.52 -10.24 -3.60
N TRP A 106 17.63 -9.77 -3.05
CA TRP A 106 17.67 -8.64 -2.14
C TRP A 106 17.28 -7.33 -2.86
N GLU A 107 17.98 -7.00 -3.93
CA GLU A 107 17.82 -5.76 -4.67
C GLU A 107 16.40 -5.61 -5.25
N SER A 108 15.84 -6.68 -5.81
CA SER A 108 14.49 -6.65 -6.36
C SER A 108 13.44 -6.32 -5.30
N VAL A 109 13.55 -6.88 -4.08
CA VAL A 109 12.64 -6.59 -2.97
C VAL A 109 12.80 -5.16 -2.48
N ILE A 110 14.03 -4.69 -2.26
CA ILE A 110 14.28 -3.32 -1.82
C ILE A 110 13.79 -2.32 -2.86
N ASN A 111 14.07 -2.56 -4.13
CA ASN A 111 13.68 -1.65 -5.21
C ASN A 111 12.16 -1.57 -5.38
N THR A 112 11.46 -2.71 -5.33
CA THR A 112 10.00 -2.75 -5.51
C THR A 112 9.26 -2.28 -4.26
N ASN A 113 9.68 -2.67 -3.05
CA ASN A 113 8.91 -2.39 -1.84
C ASN A 113 9.26 -1.01 -1.23
N LEU A 114 10.55 -0.64 -1.19
CA LEU A 114 11.01 0.56 -0.48
C LEU A 114 11.30 1.72 -1.42
N ASN A 115 12.13 1.51 -2.45
CA ASN A 115 12.50 2.61 -3.36
C ASN A 115 11.30 3.11 -4.17
N SER A 116 10.36 2.24 -4.52
CA SER A 116 9.11 2.62 -5.20
C SER A 116 8.30 3.64 -4.41
N MET A 117 8.17 3.40 -3.10
CA MET A 117 7.47 4.31 -2.20
C MET A 117 8.11 5.71 -2.21
N PHE A 118 9.45 5.78 -2.14
CA PHE A 118 10.17 7.04 -2.26
C PHE A 118 9.86 7.75 -3.59
N ARG A 119 9.91 7.04 -4.74
CA ARG A 119 9.61 7.60 -6.06
C ARG A 119 8.22 8.21 -6.14
N ILE A 120 7.22 7.43 -5.75
CA ILE A 120 5.81 7.83 -5.82
C ILE A 120 5.52 8.98 -4.86
N CYS A 121 5.97 8.90 -3.61
CA CYS A 121 5.79 9.98 -2.64
C CYS A 121 6.42 11.27 -3.15
N LYS A 122 7.69 11.24 -3.58
CA LYS A 122 8.40 12.42 -4.09
C LYS A 122 7.66 13.09 -5.26
N ALA A 123 7.13 12.31 -6.18
CA ALA A 123 6.40 12.83 -7.34
C ALA A 123 5.05 13.46 -6.96
N CYS A 124 4.32 12.89 -5.99
CA CYS A 124 3.01 13.38 -5.56
C CYS A 124 3.09 14.57 -4.59
N LEU A 125 4.18 14.72 -3.83
CA LEU A 125 4.31 15.75 -2.77
C LEU A 125 4.09 17.17 -3.24
N LYS A 126 4.52 17.53 -4.45
CA LYS A 126 4.37 18.90 -5.00
C LYS A 126 2.90 19.30 -5.10
N GLY A 127 2.04 18.40 -5.58
CA GLY A 127 0.60 18.61 -5.68
C GLY A 127 -0.06 18.72 -4.31
N MET A 128 0.22 17.79 -3.40
CA MET A 128 -0.30 17.78 -2.04
C MET A 128 0.11 19.03 -1.26
N THR A 129 1.39 19.45 -1.37
CA THR A 129 1.91 20.65 -0.70
C THR A 129 1.19 21.91 -1.19
N ARG A 130 0.93 22.02 -2.51
CA ARG A 130 0.18 23.15 -3.09
C ARG A 130 -1.26 23.15 -2.62
N ALA A 131 -1.90 21.99 -2.56
CA ALA A 131 -3.27 21.83 -2.07
C ALA A 131 -3.39 22.03 -0.55
N ARG A 132 -2.27 21.97 0.20
CA ARG A 132 -2.24 21.94 1.67
C ARG A 132 -3.13 20.83 2.26
N TRP A 133 -3.19 19.72 1.54
CA TRP A 133 -3.92 18.52 1.93
C TRP A 133 -3.32 17.31 1.22
N GLY A 134 -3.16 16.23 1.95
CA GLY A 134 -2.69 14.96 1.39
C GLY A 134 -2.77 13.83 2.41
N ARG A 135 -2.90 12.60 1.90
CA ARG A 135 -2.90 11.36 2.69
C ARG A 135 -1.99 10.35 2.03
N ILE A 136 -0.93 9.98 2.71
CA ILE A 136 0.00 8.92 2.26
C ILE A 136 -0.11 7.76 3.22
N ILE A 137 -0.49 6.60 2.71
CA ILE A 137 -0.65 5.38 3.47
C ILE A 137 0.26 4.30 2.86
N ASN A 138 1.20 3.80 3.65
CA ASN A 138 2.16 2.79 3.24
C ASN A 138 1.75 1.43 3.83
N ILE A 139 1.62 0.40 2.99
CA ILE A 139 1.26 -0.94 3.44
C ILE A 139 2.54 -1.71 3.77
N SER A 140 2.84 -1.80 5.06
CA SER A 140 3.95 -2.57 5.62
C SER A 140 3.56 -4.05 5.82
N SER A 141 4.01 -4.66 6.86
CA SER A 141 3.70 -6.03 7.30
C SER A 141 4.09 -6.18 8.76
N VAL A 142 3.44 -7.09 9.46
CA VAL A 142 3.90 -7.54 10.78
C VAL A 142 5.36 -8.00 10.76
N VAL A 143 5.83 -8.55 9.64
CA VAL A 143 7.22 -9.00 9.44
C VAL A 143 8.23 -7.84 9.52
N GLY A 144 7.81 -6.61 9.20
CA GLY A 144 8.67 -5.43 9.38
C GLY A 144 9.06 -5.18 10.84
N SER A 145 8.17 -5.51 11.77
CA SER A 145 8.36 -5.32 13.21
C SER A 145 8.87 -6.58 13.92
N SER A 146 8.34 -7.77 13.56
CA SER A 146 8.69 -9.03 14.23
C SER A 146 9.88 -9.76 13.61
N GLY A 147 10.19 -9.50 12.33
CA GLY A 147 11.08 -10.34 11.53
C GLY A 147 10.43 -11.69 11.16
N ASN A 148 11.01 -12.38 10.18
CA ASN A 148 10.66 -13.77 9.84
C ASN A 148 11.86 -14.45 9.21
N PRO A 149 12.21 -15.70 9.62
CA PRO A 149 13.28 -16.45 8.99
C PRO A 149 13.09 -16.57 7.47
N GLY A 150 14.16 -16.34 6.69
CA GLY A 150 14.12 -16.38 5.22
C GLY A 150 13.60 -15.09 4.56
N GLN A 151 13.21 -14.07 5.30
CA GLN A 151 12.67 -12.82 4.79
C GLN A 151 13.48 -11.58 5.20
N ALA A 152 14.79 -11.70 5.31
CA ALA A 152 15.65 -10.58 5.72
C ALA A 152 15.48 -9.34 4.80
N ASN A 153 15.41 -9.54 3.47
CA ASN A 153 15.15 -8.51 2.48
C ASN A 153 13.77 -7.87 2.65
N TYR A 154 12.73 -8.68 2.81
CA TYR A 154 11.35 -8.23 2.99
C TYR A 154 11.18 -7.48 4.31
N ALA A 155 11.66 -8.03 5.42
CA ALA A 155 11.65 -7.39 6.74
C ALA A 155 12.37 -6.04 6.71
N ALA A 156 13.56 -5.98 6.12
CA ALA A 156 14.31 -4.73 5.96
C ALA A 156 13.53 -3.69 5.15
N SER A 157 12.88 -4.10 4.04
CA SER A 157 12.09 -3.19 3.22
C SER A 157 10.89 -2.62 3.98
N LYS A 158 10.18 -3.46 4.76
CA LYS A 158 8.98 -3.06 5.52
C LYS A 158 9.34 -2.21 6.75
N ALA A 159 10.41 -2.56 7.47
CA ALA A 159 10.93 -1.71 8.56
C ALA A 159 11.45 -0.36 8.05
N GLY A 160 12.15 -0.34 6.91
CA GLY A 160 12.61 0.89 6.26
C GLY A 160 11.45 1.82 5.87
N MET A 161 10.32 1.26 5.43
CA MET A 161 9.09 1.99 5.13
C MET A 161 8.55 2.73 6.36
N GLU A 162 8.58 2.11 7.54
CA GLU A 162 8.16 2.74 8.79
C GLU A 162 9.09 3.89 9.19
N GLY A 163 10.41 3.70 9.06
CA GLY A 163 11.40 4.77 9.29
C GLY A 163 11.20 5.96 8.36
N PHE A 164 11.03 5.69 7.06
CA PHE A 164 10.72 6.72 6.05
C PHE A 164 9.43 7.48 6.40
N THR A 165 8.37 6.76 6.77
CA THR A 165 7.08 7.35 7.15
C THR A 165 7.23 8.35 8.29
N ARG A 166 7.95 7.99 9.35
CA ARG A 166 8.19 8.89 10.50
C ARG A 166 8.98 10.15 10.10
N ALA A 167 9.99 9.99 9.26
CA ALA A 167 10.79 11.11 8.78
C ALA A 167 9.96 12.07 7.92
N LEU A 168 9.24 11.53 6.93
CA LEU A 168 8.42 12.32 6.01
C LEU A 168 7.26 13.01 6.74
N ALA A 169 6.62 12.35 7.70
CA ALA A 169 5.56 12.94 8.51
C ALA A 169 6.02 14.21 9.25
N LYS A 170 7.23 14.20 9.80
CA LYS A 170 7.84 15.38 10.44
C LYS A 170 8.13 16.50 9.45
N GLU A 171 8.56 16.16 8.25
CA GLU A 171 8.95 17.13 7.21
C GLU A 171 7.74 17.89 6.65
N ILE A 172 6.64 17.19 6.39
CA ILE A 172 5.51 17.76 5.63
C ILE A 172 4.22 17.98 6.43
N GLY A 173 4.18 17.60 7.70
CA GLY A 173 2.97 17.70 8.54
C GLY A 173 2.40 19.12 8.61
N SER A 174 3.24 20.18 8.63
CA SER A 174 2.83 21.58 8.60
C SER A 174 2.06 22.00 7.34
N ARG A 175 2.05 21.14 6.32
CA ARG A 175 1.32 21.34 5.06
C ARG A 175 -0.06 20.67 5.02
N GLY A 176 -0.54 20.13 6.15
CA GLY A 176 -1.82 19.42 6.22
C GLY A 176 -1.77 18.04 5.56
N ILE A 177 -0.57 17.47 5.43
CA ILE A 177 -0.36 16.15 4.83
C ILE A 177 -0.03 15.16 5.95
N THR A 178 -0.74 14.03 6.00
CA THR A 178 -0.43 12.94 6.93
C THR A 178 0.23 11.78 6.20
N VAL A 179 1.16 11.12 6.87
CA VAL A 179 1.87 9.94 6.37
C VAL A 179 1.83 8.86 7.42
N ASN A 180 1.20 7.73 7.12
CA ASN A 180 1.03 6.63 8.07
C ASN A 180 1.34 5.28 7.43
N VAL A 181 1.53 4.28 8.26
CA VAL A 181 1.72 2.89 7.88
C VAL A 181 0.54 2.07 8.38
N VAL A 182 0.08 1.15 7.56
CA VAL A 182 -0.75 0.02 7.99
C VAL A 182 0.12 -1.23 7.87
N ALA A 183 0.23 -2.00 8.96
CA ALA A 183 1.03 -3.21 9.06
C ALA A 183 0.09 -4.43 9.22
N PRO A 184 -0.30 -5.08 8.11
CA PRO A 184 -1.11 -6.30 8.15
C PRO A 184 -0.36 -7.46 8.79
N GLY A 185 -1.11 -8.35 9.47
CA GLY A 185 -0.68 -9.69 9.78
C GLY A 185 -0.88 -10.64 8.60
N PHE A 186 -1.23 -11.90 8.89
CA PHE A 186 -1.61 -12.86 7.86
C PHE A 186 -3.06 -12.63 7.42
N ILE A 187 -3.23 -12.27 6.15
CA ILE A 187 -4.52 -11.94 5.52
C ILE A 187 -4.91 -13.08 4.58
N ASP A 188 -6.17 -13.47 4.58
CA ASP A 188 -6.73 -14.47 3.67
C ASP A 188 -6.74 -13.91 2.24
N THR A 189 -5.72 -14.28 1.48
CA THR A 189 -5.51 -13.94 0.08
C THR A 189 -5.14 -15.20 -0.68
N ASP A 190 -5.10 -15.14 -2.00
CA ASP A 190 -4.69 -16.28 -2.83
C ASP A 190 -3.35 -16.87 -2.36
N MET A 191 -2.42 -16.00 -1.94
CA MET A 191 -1.09 -16.41 -1.46
C MET A 191 -1.15 -17.26 -0.17
N THR A 192 -2.05 -16.93 0.76
CA THR A 192 -2.19 -17.67 2.03
C THR A 192 -3.03 -18.92 1.89
N ARG A 193 -3.92 -18.97 0.88
CA ARG A 193 -4.76 -20.15 0.57
C ARG A 193 -3.95 -21.29 -0.05
N GLU A 194 -2.86 -20.97 -0.74
CA GLU A 194 -1.95 -21.96 -1.35
C GLU A 194 -1.01 -22.64 -0.33
N LEU A 195 -0.98 -22.18 0.92
CA LEU A 195 -0.16 -22.77 1.97
C LEU A 195 -0.66 -24.16 2.37
N PRO A 196 0.25 -25.14 2.58
CA PRO A 196 -0.11 -26.44 3.15
C PRO A 196 -0.82 -26.29 4.51
N GLU A 197 -1.83 -27.14 4.77
CA GLU A 197 -2.65 -27.10 5.98
C GLU A 197 -1.83 -26.99 7.27
N LYS A 198 -0.79 -27.81 7.40
CA LYS A 198 0.11 -27.80 8.57
C LYS A 198 0.80 -26.44 8.78
N GLN A 199 1.14 -25.74 7.70
CA GLN A 199 1.73 -24.39 7.80
C GLN A 199 0.67 -23.37 8.19
N ARG A 200 -0.53 -23.51 7.65
CA ARG A 200 -1.68 -22.66 7.99
C ARG A 200 -2.04 -22.79 9.46
N ASP A 201 -2.10 -23.99 10.00
CA ASP A 201 -2.39 -24.24 11.43
C ASP A 201 -1.30 -23.64 12.33
N ALA A 202 -0.03 -23.78 11.95
CA ALA A 202 1.08 -23.18 12.68
C ALA A 202 1.00 -21.65 12.70
N LEU A 203 0.54 -21.02 11.61
CA LEU A 203 0.29 -19.58 11.54
C LEU A 203 -0.88 -19.16 12.42
N LEU A 204 -2.00 -19.89 12.38
CA LEU A 204 -3.17 -19.61 13.19
C LEU A 204 -2.84 -19.67 14.69
N GLY A 205 -1.98 -20.60 15.10
CA GLY A 205 -1.51 -20.72 16.48
C GLY A 205 -0.71 -19.49 16.98
N GLN A 206 -0.24 -18.62 16.09
CA GLN A 206 0.48 -17.38 16.44
C GLN A 206 -0.44 -16.16 16.53
N ILE A 207 -1.71 -16.28 16.11
CA ILE A 207 -2.66 -15.18 16.05
C ILE A 207 -3.64 -15.28 17.24
N PRO A 208 -3.60 -14.35 18.21
CA PRO A 208 -4.54 -14.38 19.35
C PRO A 208 -6.01 -14.43 18.96
N LEU A 209 -6.43 -13.78 17.87
CA LEU A 209 -7.81 -13.87 17.36
C LEU A 209 -8.12 -15.20 16.65
N ALA A 210 -7.15 -16.13 16.55
CA ALA A 210 -7.28 -17.48 16.02
C ALA A 210 -7.90 -17.58 14.61
N ARG A 211 -7.75 -16.54 13.79
CA ARG A 211 -8.15 -16.51 12.37
C ARG A 211 -7.22 -15.65 11.53
N LEU A 212 -7.22 -15.87 10.23
CA LEU A 212 -6.63 -14.93 9.29
C LEU A 212 -7.48 -13.64 9.25
N GLY A 213 -6.84 -12.52 8.98
CA GLY A 213 -7.54 -11.28 8.69
C GLY A 213 -8.13 -11.30 7.28
N GLU A 214 -9.09 -10.43 7.02
CA GLU A 214 -9.66 -10.21 5.70
C GLU A 214 -9.09 -8.95 5.06
N ALA A 215 -8.99 -8.92 3.72
CA ALA A 215 -8.50 -7.75 3.00
C ALA A 215 -9.33 -6.49 3.28
N GLN A 216 -10.63 -6.67 3.54
CA GLN A 216 -11.57 -5.61 3.92
C GLN A 216 -11.23 -4.97 5.27
N GLU A 217 -10.68 -5.72 6.23
CA GLU A 217 -10.26 -5.18 7.53
C GLU A 217 -9.07 -4.23 7.37
N ILE A 218 -8.16 -4.53 6.43
CA ILE A 218 -7.08 -3.62 6.07
C ILE A 218 -7.63 -2.39 5.33
N ALA A 219 -8.53 -2.60 4.37
CA ALA A 219 -9.13 -1.53 3.59
C ALA A 219 -9.89 -0.52 4.45
N ALA A 220 -10.62 -0.98 5.46
CA ALA A 220 -11.33 -0.11 6.40
C ALA A 220 -10.39 0.83 7.17
N VAL A 221 -9.24 0.32 7.63
CA VAL A 221 -8.23 1.14 8.32
C VAL A 221 -7.58 2.14 7.36
N VAL A 222 -7.27 1.73 6.13
CA VAL A 222 -6.73 2.61 5.10
C VAL A 222 -7.72 3.72 4.77
N ALA A 223 -9.00 3.41 4.60
CA ALA A 223 -10.04 4.38 4.30
C ALA A 223 -10.26 5.37 5.47
N PHE A 224 -10.19 4.90 6.72
CA PHE A 224 -10.18 5.78 7.88
C PHE A 224 -8.98 6.74 7.84
N LEU A 225 -7.76 6.25 7.60
CA LEU A 225 -6.55 7.09 7.51
C LEU A 225 -6.58 8.07 6.33
N ALA A 226 -7.26 7.73 5.24
CA ALA A 226 -7.45 8.59 4.09
C ALA A 226 -8.47 9.72 4.34
N SER A 227 -9.29 9.61 5.36
CA SER A 227 -10.35 10.56 5.68
C SER A 227 -9.86 11.79 6.46
N ASP A 228 -10.72 12.81 6.58
CA ASP A 228 -10.46 13.97 7.42
C ASP A 228 -10.52 13.64 8.92
N ARG A 229 -11.19 12.54 9.29
CA ARG A 229 -11.29 12.07 10.68
C ARG A 229 -9.93 11.65 11.26
N ALA A 230 -8.99 11.25 10.40
CA ALA A 230 -7.63 10.89 10.78
C ALA A 230 -6.63 12.06 10.62
N GLY A 231 -7.10 13.29 10.47
CA GLY A 231 -6.27 14.46 10.19
C GLY A 231 -5.22 14.81 11.27
N TYR A 232 -5.32 14.22 12.47
CA TYR A 232 -4.34 14.40 13.56
C TYR A 232 -3.48 13.14 13.81
N ILE A 233 -3.57 12.13 12.92
CA ILE A 233 -2.76 10.91 12.98
C ILE A 233 -1.71 11.01 11.87
N THR A 234 -0.42 11.08 12.24
CA THR A 234 0.69 11.10 11.29
C THR A 234 1.96 10.53 11.91
N GLY A 235 2.74 9.83 11.09
CA GLY A 235 3.97 9.14 11.51
C GLY A 235 3.73 7.81 12.22
N GLU A 236 2.48 7.33 12.27
CA GLU A 236 2.06 6.18 13.05
C GLU A 236 2.10 4.88 12.21
N THR A 237 2.37 3.76 12.89
CA THR A 237 2.22 2.41 12.34
C THR A 237 1.05 1.72 13.01
N ILE A 238 -0.04 1.53 12.26
CA ILE A 238 -1.23 0.83 12.76
C ILE A 238 -1.13 -0.64 12.41
N HIS A 239 -1.01 -1.47 13.44
CA HIS A 239 -0.95 -2.92 13.32
C HIS A 239 -2.36 -3.50 13.18
N VAL A 240 -2.61 -4.23 12.08
CA VAL A 240 -3.89 -4.92 11.80
C VAL A 240 -3.56 -6.40 11.60
N ASN A 241 -3.35 -7.12 12.71
CA ASN A 241 -2.69 -8.44 12.69
C ASN A 241 -3.30 -9.46 13.66
N GLY A 242 -4.51 -9.20 14.18
CA GLY A 242 -5.19 -10.11 15.11
C GLY A 242 -4.46 -10.32 16.44
N GLY A 243 -3.57 -9.40 16.82
CA GLY A 243 -2.77 -9.47 18.04
C GLY A 243 -1.45 -10.24 17.90
N MET A 244 -1.09 -10.63 16.67
CA MET A 244 0.15 -11.37 16.40
C MET A 244 1.41 -10.58 16.81
N TYR A 245 1.36 -9.27 16.71
CA TYR A 245 2.37 -8.33 17.21
C TYR A 245 1.67 -7.18 17.92
N MET A 246 2.14 -6.85 19.12
CA MET A 246 1.65 -5.74 19.94
C MET A 246 2.85 -4.83 20.27
N ALA A 247 2.78 -3.56 19.82
CA ALA A 247 3.82 -2.55 20.07
C ALA A 247 3.55 -1.81 21.38
#